data_2a3de0e702848d57c9ae6ae1c4c14031
#
_entry.id   2a3de0e702848d57c9ae6ae1c4c14031
#
_cell.length_a   1.000
_cell.length_b   1.000
_cell.length_c   1.000
_cell.angle_alpha   90.00
_cell.angle_beta   90.00
_cell.angle_gamma   90.00
#
_symmetry.space_group_name_H-M   'P 1'
#
loop_
_entity.id
_entity.type
_entity.pdbx_description
1 polymer ?
#
loop_
_entity_poly.entity_id
_entity_poly.type
_entity_poly.pdbx_seq_one_letter_code
_entity_poly.pdbx_strand_id
1 'polypeptide(L)'
;MPQGPSPPFFPNLPVGGGPLTGVSSASPPHTPFSQESDQSYYQNPGQFIEIPAGVSLIGEGDDSHSVSVKSFEIGKYPVTNLGYQQFVKQTDNSWPSHWNGEFPETLSDHPVVDVSWHDALAYCEWMSKATGIQHRIPTEVEWERAARGAENTVYPWGSSFYAENCNCWELGVGWTTPVNCFSKGSSLFGVLDMVGNVWEWCSSLHFDYPYQIDDGREVLRADGWRILRGGSWMDHEWGVRAARRLSGNPMTGSHNTGFRVAREIS
;
A
#
# COMPACT_ATOMS: atom_id res chain seq x y z
N MET A 1 -24.27 27.66 -22.27
CA MET A 1 -23.27 26.76 -21.75
C MET A 1 -22.61 27.46 -20.55
N PRO A 2 -22.76 26.98 -19.33
CA PRO A 2 -22.07 27.56 -18.18
C PRO A 2 -20.66 27.03 -18.11
N GLN A 3 -19.70 27.95 -17.95
CA GLN A 3 -18.29 27.66 -17.78
C GLN A 3 -18.06 27.07 -16.37
N GLY A 4 -17.28 25.97 -16.29
CA GLY A 4 -16.91 25.34 -15.03
C GLY A 4 -15.88 26.18 -14.25
N PRO A 5 -15.74 25.91 -12.93
CA PRO A 5 -14.87 26.71 -12.06
C PRO A 5 -13.38 26.51 -12.39
N SER A 6 -12.67 27.64 -12.38
CA SER A 6 -11.21 27.71 -12.58
C SER A 6 -10.45 27.07 -11.40
N PRO A 7 -9.25 26.49 -11.62
CA PRO A 7 -8.44 25.92 -10.55
C PRO A 7 -7.88 27.01 -9.62
N PRO A 8 -7.59 26.66 -8.34
CA PRO A 8 -7.08 27.61 -7.37
C PRO A 8 -5.65 28.06 -7.68
N PHE A 9 -5.46 29.36 -7.52
CA PHE A 9 -4.19 30.08 -7.71
C PHE A 9 -3.31 29.87 -6.46
N PHE A 10 -2.08 29.36 -6.61
CA PHE A 10 -1.10 29.32 -5.53
C PHE A 10 -0.24 30.59 -5.56
N PRO A 11 -0.14 31.36 -4.47
CA PRO A 11 0.73 32.54 -4.44
C PRO A 11 2.21 32.12 -4.28
N ASN A 12 3.08 32.77 -5.06
CA ASN A 12 4.53 32.65 -4.98
C ASN A 12 5.05 33.09 -3.59
N LEU A 13 5.84 32.23 -2.97
CA LEU A 13 6.60 32.57 -1.77
C LEU A 13 7.83 33.44 -2.15
N PRO A 14 8.20 34.47 -1.35
CA PRO A 14 9.32 35.33 -1.63
C PRO A 14 10.66 34.65 -1.40
N VAL A 15 11.59 34.85 -2.35
CA VAL A 15 12.99 34.47 -2.22
C VAL A 15 13.67 35.53 -1.34
N GLY A 16 13.97 35.18 -0.09
CA GLY A 16 14.75 35.99 0.82
C GLY A 16 16.12 35.36 1.07
N GLY A 17 17.17 35.87 0.40
CA GLY A 17 18.54 35.47 0.69
C GLY A 17 19.10 36.20 1.91
N GLY A 18 19.68 35.45 2.86
CA GLY A 18 20.54 35.93 3.91
C GLY A 18 21.38 34.79 4.46
N PRO A 19 22.69 34.93 4.73
CA PRO A 19 23.51 33.81 5.17
C PRO A 19 23.27 33.49 6.61
N LEU A 20 22.79 32.27 6.91
CA LEU A 20 22.74 31.73 8.25
C LEU A 20 24.04 30.97 8.55
N THR A 21 24.81 31.55 9.43
CA THR A 21 26.00 30.96 10.05
C THR A 21 25.60 29.84 10.99
N GLY A 22 26.20 28.65 10.78
CA GLY A 22 26.53 27.67 11.82
C GLY A 22 25.38 27.09 12.64
N VAL A 23 24.67 26.11 12.08
CA VAL A 23 24.00 25.10 12.89
C VAL A 23 24.65 23.75 12.56
N SER A 24 25.34 23.20 13.54
CA SER A 24 25.91 21.86 13.54
C SER A 24 24.82 20.85 13.19
N SER A 25 24.98 20.19 12.06
CA SER A 25 24.13 19.06 11.65
C SER A 25 24.49 17.82 12.52
N ALA A 26 23.88 17.74 13.67
CA ALA A 26 23.81 16.47 14.37
C ALA A 26 22.71 15.65 13.68
N SER A 27 23.10 14.72 12.82
CA SER A 27 22.22 13.65 12.38
C SER A 27 21.65 12.93 13.60
N PRO A 28 20.34 12.60 13.62
CA PRO A 28 19.81 11.80 14.72
C PRO A 28 20.60 10.48 14.81
N PRO A 29 20.81 9.93 16.01
CA PRO A 29 21.57 8.71 16.15
C PRO A 29 20.84 7.57 15.42
N HIS A 30 21.42 7.10 14.33
CA HIS A 30 21.07 5.82 13.76
C HIS A 30 21.42 4.77 14.79
N THR A 31 20.45 4.33 15.57
CA THR A 31 20.57 3.08 16.31
C THR A 31 20.75 1.99 15.23
N PRO A 32 21.85 1.24 15.22
CA PRO A 32 21.97 0.14 14.28
C PRO A 32 20.87 -0.86 14.64
N PHE A 33 19.87 -1.00 13.77
CA PHE A 33 18.92 -2.09 13.84
C PHE A 33 19.74 -3.38 13.84
N SER A 34 19.53 -4.21 14.83
CA SER A 34 20.21 -5.50 14.97
C SER A 34 20.07 -6.27 13.66
N GLN A 35 21.20 -6.67 13.07
CA GLN A 35 21.32 -7.45 11.83
C GLN A 35 20.90 -8.93 12.01
N GLU A 36 19.86 -9.20 12.76
CA GLU A 36 19.08 -10.43 12.64
C GLU A 36 17.78 -10.14 11.87
N SER A 37 17.93 -9.51 10.70
CA SER A 37 16.90 -9.52 9.68
C SER A 37 16.77 -10.97 9.23
N ASP A 38 15.63 -11.58 9.53
CA ASP A 38 15.25 -12.92 9.13
C ASP A 38 15.47 -13.09 7.61
N GLN A 39 16.63 -13.63 7.21
CA GLN A 39 16.97 -13.89 5.80
C GLN A 39 15.94 -14.82 5.13
N SER A 40 15.11 -15.50 5.93
CA SER A 40 14.02 -16.34 5.42
C SER A 40 12.95 -15.55 4.69
N TYR A 41 12.76 -14.25 5.03
CA TYR A 41 11.84 -13.36 4.32
C TYR A 41 12.28 -13.15 2.86
N TYR A 42 13.59 -13.08 2.61
CA TYR A 42 14.15 -12.83 1.27
C TYR A 42 14.13 -14.08 0.38
N GLN A 43 14.05 -15.26 0.97
CA GLN A 43 13.99 -16.53 0.23
C GLN A 43 12.55 -16.99 -0.04
N ASN A 44 11.56 -16.37 0.62
CA ASN A 44 10.17 -16.74 0.50
C ASN A 44 9.34 -15.46 0.24
N PRO A 45 8.91 -15.18 -1.00
CA PRO A 45 8.11 -13.99 -1.30
C PRO A 45 6.70 -14.14 -0.70
N GLY A 46 6.58 -14.06 0.64
CA GLY A 46 5.30 -14.02 1.27
C GLY A 46 5.18 -14.79 2.58
N GLN A 47 5.46 -14.12 3.69
CA GLN A 47 4.69 -14.47 4.87
C GLN A 47 3.24 -14.10 4.57
N PHE A 48 2.37 -15.10 4.42
CA PHE A 48 0.94 -14.89 4.29
C PHE A 48 0.28 -15.01 5.64
N ILE A 49 -0.71 -14.17 5.86
CA ILE A 49 -1.56 -14.17 7.05
C ILE A 49 -2.96 -14.63 6.63
N GLU A 50 -3.48 -15.63 7.31
CA GLU A 50 -4.86 -16.07 7.12
C GLU A 50 -5.82 -15.04 7.70
N ILE A 51 -6.77 -14.60 6.89
CA ILE A 51 -7.87 -13.74 7.28
C ILE A 51 -9.14 -14.59 7.30
N PRO A 52 -9.73 -14.82 8.47
CA PRO A 52 -10.90 -15.71 8.58
C PRO A 52 -12.13 -15.10 7.90
N ALA A 53 -12.99 -15.96 7.35
CA ALA A 53 -14.28 -15.56 6.82
C ALA A 53 -15.11 -14.82 7.87
N GLY A 54 -15.96 -13.91 7.41
CA GLY A 54 -16.90 -13.20 8.31
C GLY A 54 -17.50 -11.96 7.68
N VAL A 55 -18.40 -11.33 8.42
CA VAL A 55 -18.97 -10.04 8.05
C VAL A 55 -18.03 -8.93 8.51
N SER A 56 -17.77 -7.99 7.65
CA SER A 56 -17.02 -6.76 7.94
C SER A 56 -17.89 -5.55 7.68
N LEU A 57 -17.76 -4.53 8.49
CA LEU A 57 -18.29 -3.21 8.23
C LEU A 57 -17.26 -2.46 7.39
N ILE A 58 -17.62 -2.15 6.14
CA ILE A 58 -16.76 -1.51 5.14
C ILE A 58 -17.18 -0.05 4.98
N GLY A 59 -16.20 0.82 4.68
CA GLY A 59 -16.44 2.25 4.54
C GLY A 59 -16.48 3.00 5.87
N GLU A 60 -16.87 4.25 5.84
CA GLU A 60 -16.97 5.12 7.03
C GLU A 60 -18.15 6.09 6.90
N GLY A 61 -18.68 6.57 8.03
CA GLY A 61 -19.81 7.48 8.05
C GLY A 61 -21.05 6.89 7.37
N ASP A 62 -21.69 7.69 6.51
CA ASP A 62 -22.92 7.31 5.79
C ASP A 62 -22.67 6.22 4.73
N ASP A 63 -21.44 6.06 4.29
CA ASP A 63 -21.03 5.02 3.34
C ASP A 63 -20.78 3.65 4.01
N SER A 64 -20.93 3.56 5.32
CA SER A 64 -20.66 2.35 6.09
C SER A 64 -21.70 1.28 5.84
N HIS A 65 -21.28 0.07 5.46
CA HIS A 65 -22.19 -1.05 5.16
C HIS A 65 -21.51 -2.40 5.41
N SER A 66 -22.34 -3.42 5.62
CA SER A 66 -21.86 -4.77 5.92
C SER A 66 -21.61 -5.59 4.65
N VAL A 67 -20.46 -6.24 4.57
CA VAL A 67 -20.10 -7.16 3.48
C VAL A 67 -19.60 -8.47 4.05
N SER A 68 -20.09 -9.61 3.52
CA SER A 68 -19.54 -10.92 3.81
C SER A 68 -18.28 -11.17 3.00
N VAL A 69 -17.17 -11.45 3.67
CA VAL A 69 -15.88 -11.76 3.06
C VAL A 69 -15.54 -13.23 3.36
N LYS A 70 -15.15 -13.98 2.33
CA LYS A 70 -14.66 -15.37 2.49
C LYS A 70 -13.28 -15.33 3.15
N SER A 71 -12.85 -16.47 3.71
CA SER A 71 -11.48 -16.63 4.19
C SER A 71 -10.49 -16.57 3.01
N PHE A 72 -9.35 -15.94 3.25
CA PHE A 72 -8.26 -15.78 2.27
C PHE A 72 -6.95 -15.60 3.02
N GLU A 73 -5.86 -15.70 2.30
CA GLU A 73 -4.55 -15.31 2.82
C GLU A 73 -4.08 -14.03 2.14
N ILE A 74 -3.43 -13.15 2.89
CA ILE A 74 -2.87 -11.88 2.40
C ILE A 74 -1.41 -11.76 2.81
N GLY A 75 -0.58 -11.17 1.96
CA GLY A 75 0.80 -10.85 2.28
C GLY A 75 0.88 -9.99 3.55
N LYS A 76 1.69 -10.41 4.50
CA LYS A 76 1.91 -9.68 5.76
C LYS A 76 2.39 -8.26 5.49
N TYR A 77 3.12 -8.07 4.40
CA TYR A 77 3.70 -6.80 3.95
C TYR A 77 3.33 -6.51 2.49
N PRO A 78 3.49 -5.26 2.03
CA PRO A 78 3.56 -4.95 0.60
C PRO A 78 4.73 -5.69 -0.07
N VAL A 79 4.65 -5.90 -1.38
CA VAL A 79 5.75 -6.47 -2.17
C VAL A 79 6.95 -5.54 -2.10
N THR A 80 8.11 -6.09 -1.74
CA THR A 80 9.34 -5.31 -1.62
C THR A 80 10.08 -5.17 -2.95
N ASN A 81 11.01 -4.22 -3.04
CA ASN A 81 11.90 -4.08 -4.18
C ASN A 81 12.65 -5.39 -4.46
N LEU A 82 13.13 -6.08 -3.43
CA LEU A 82 13.81 -7.37 -3.59
C LEU A 82 12.90 -8.46 -4.17
N GLY A 83 11.66 -8.55 -3.67
CA GLY A 83 10.65 -9.49 -4.21
C GLY A 83 10.33 -9.18 -5.68
N TYR A 84 10.18 -7.90 -6.01
CA TYR A 84 9.91 -7.45 -7.37
C TYR A 84 11.11 -7.66 -8.32
N GLN A 85 12.34 -7.53 -7.82
CA GLN A 85 13.56 -7.81 -8.60
C GLN A 85 13.58 -9.24 -9.12
N GLN A 86 13.12 -10.22 -8.33
CA GLN A 86 13.08 -11.62 -8.76
C GLN A 86 12.14 -11.81 -9.97
N PHE A 87 11.00 -11.13 -9.94
CA PHE A 87 10.05 -11.11 -11.04
C PHE A 87 10.65 -10.52 -12.32
N VAL A 88 11.24 -9.33 -12.23
CA VAL A 88 11.82 -8.65 -13.39
C VAL A 88 12.99 -9.44 -13.98
N LYS A 89 13.85 -10.07 -13.14
CA LYS A 89 14.96 -10.91 -13.61
C LYS A 89 14.52 -12.17 -14.34
N GLN A 90 13.29 -12.65 -14.09
CA GLN A 90 12.76 -13.89 -14.66
C GLN A 90 11.72 -13.67 -15.77
N THR A 91 11.44 -12.42 -16.09
CA THR A 91 10.44 -12.03 -17.09
C THR A 91 10.97 -10.88 -17.95
N ASP A 92 10.24 -10.52 -19.00
CA ASP A 92 10.57 -9.36 -19.85
C ASP A 92 9.92 -8.06 -19.36
N ASN A 93 9.45 -8.02 -18.09
CA ASN A 93 8.82 -6.83 -17.54
C ASN A 93 9.85 -5.73 -17.25
N SER A 94 9.43 -4.48 -17.39
CA SER A 94 10.28 -3.32 -17.18
C SER A 94 10.58 -3.10 -15.69
N TRP A 95 11.74 -2.58 -15.41
CA TRP A 95 12.12 -2.13 -14.07
C TRP A 95 11.30 -0.89 -13.69
N PRO A 96 10.93 -0.74 -12.40
CA PRO A 96 10.33 0.49 -11.91
C PRO A 96 11.19 1.70 -12.22
N SER A 97 10.57 2.83 -12.58
CA SER A 97 11.29 4.02 -13.04
C SER A 97 12.25 4.58 -11.99
N HIS A 98 11.91 4.48 -10.71
CA HIS A 98 12.75 4.96 -9.61
C HIS A 98 14.06 4.17 -9.42
N TRP A 99 14.19 2.98 -10.05
CA TRP A 99 15.44 2.22 -10.03
C TRP A 99 16.50 2.80 -10.98
N ASN A 100 16.13 3.71 -11.88
CA ASN A 100 17.04 4.36 -12.82
C ASN A 100 17.93 3.39 -13.60
N GLY A 101 17.44 2.18 -13.88
CA GLY A 101 18.17 1.12 -14.59
C GLY A 101 19.10 0.27 -13.73
N GLU A 102 19.12 0.49 -12.40
CA GLU A 102 19.91 -0.28 -11.45
C GLU A 102 19.08 -0.62 -10.21
N PHE A 103 19.26 -1.85 -9.67
CA PHE A 103 18.55 -2.26 -8.47
C PHE A 103 19.02 -1.46 -7.25
N PRO A 104 18.08 -0.82 -6.49
CA PRO A 104 18.44 -0.03 -5.32
C PRO A 104 18.70 -0.92 -4.09
N GLU A 105 19.91 -1.44 -3.93
CA GLU A 105 20.29 -2.36 -2.84
C GLU A 105 19.93 -1.80 -1.45
N THR A 106 20.05 -0.49 -1.24
CA THR A 106 19.71 0.18 0.03
C THR A 106 18.22 0.26 0.31
N LEU A 107 17.38 -0.02 -0.70
CA LEU A 107 15.92 -0.01 -0.61
C LEU A 107 15.34 -1.42 -0.82
N SER A 108 16.15 -2.47 -0.71
CA SER A 108 15.76 -3.85 -1.01
C SER A 108 14.52 -4.32 -0.25
N ASP A 109 14.39 -3.93 1.00
CA ASP A 109 13.30 -4.26 1.92
C ASP A 109 12.18 -3.19 2.00
N HIS A 110 12.29 -2.11 1.22
CA HIS A 110 11.21 -1.13 1.05
C HIS A 110 10.16 -1.64 0.07
N PRO A 111 8.89 -1.19 0.19
CA PRO A 111 7.87 -1.48 -0.81
C PRO A 111 8.32 -1.07 -2.21
N VAL A 112 8.03 -1.88 -3.20
CA VAL A 112 8.19 -1.46 -4.60
C VAL A 112 7.16 -0.39 -4.91
N VAL A 113 7.60 0.67 -5.60
CA VAL A 113 6.76 1.78 -6.06
C VAL A 113 6.97 2.04 -7.56
N ASP A 114 6.26 3.00 -8.14
CA ASP A 114 6.26 3.27 -9.60
C ASP A 114 5.84 2.05 -10.44
N VAL A 115 4.97 1.21 -9.89
CA VAL A 115 4.39 0.05 -10.55
C VAL A 115 2.92 0.32 -10.87
N SER A 116 2.51 0.02 -12.08
CA SER A 116 1.12 0.11 -12.52
C SER A 116 0.31 -1.06 -11.93
N TRP A 117 -1.01 -0.97 -12.02
CA TRP A 117 -1.90 -2.07 -11.66
C TRP A 117 -1.66 -3.32 -12.54
N HIS A 118 -1.34 -3.11 -13.82
CA HIS A 118 -1.00 -4.21 -14.72
C HIS A 118 0.32 -4.89 -14.36
N ASP A 119 1.31 -4.13 -13.89
CA ASP A 119 2.57 -4.69 -13.38
C ASP A 119 2.32 -5.55 -12.14
N ALA A 120 1.45 -5.09 -11.25
CA ALA A 120 1.05 -5.86 -10.07
C ALA A 120 0.30 -7.16 -10.43
N LEU A 121 -0.56 -7.14 -11.46
CA LEU A 121 -1.19 -8.37 -11.98
C LEU A 121 -0.16 -9.32 -12.58
N ALA A 122 0.75 -8.80 -13.41
CA ALA A 122 1.80 -9.62 -14.03
C ALA A 122 2.71 -10.27 -12.97
N TYR A 123 3.02 -9.56 -11.89
CA TYR A 123 3.73 -10.12 -10.73
C TYR A 123 2.94 -11.29 -10.10
N CYS A 124 1.65 -11.12 -9.86
CA CYS A 124 0.80 -12.17 -9.30
C CYS A 124 0.71 -13.41 -10.22
N GLU A 125 0.61 -13.20 -11.52
CA GLU A 125 0.61 -14.29 -12.51
C GLU A 125 1.95 -15.05 -12.53
N TRP A 126 3.08 -14.32 -12.50
CA TRP A 126 4.40 -14.92 -12.40
C TRP A 126 4.53 -15.74 -11.11
N MET A 127 4.13 -15.19 -9.98
CA MET A 127 4.19 -15.86 -8.69
C MET A 127 3.32 -17.11 -8.66
N SER A 128 2.13 -17.06 -9.29
CA SER A 128 1.24 -18.22 -9.43
C SER A 128 1.89 -19.35 -10.22
N LYS A 129 2.57 -19.03 -11.33
CA LYS A 129 3.31 -20.01 -12.13
C LYS A 129 4.49 -20.60 -11.38
N ALA A 130 5.22 -19.77 -10.63
CA ALA A 130 6.40 -20.19 -9.87
C ALA A 130 6.06 -21.11 -8.68
N THR A 131 4.93 -20.90 -8.03
CA THR A 131 4.54 -21.63 -6.82
C THR A 131 3.51 -22.72 -7.03
N GLY A 132 2.77 -22.68 -8.14
CA GLY A 132 1.62 -23.55 -8.39
C GLY A 132 0.37 -23.18 -7.58
N ILE A 133 0.39 -22.07 -6.83
CA ILE A 133 -0.72 -21.54 -6.03
C ILE A 133 -1.24 -20.28 -6.71
N GLN A 134 -2.56 -20.11 -6.81
CA GLN A 134 -3.16 -18.92 -7.41
C GLN A 134 -2.93 -17.69 -6.53
N HIS A 135 -2.11 -16.75 -7.00
CA HIS A 135 -1.89 -15.45 -6.38
C HIS A 135 -2.62 -14.36 -7.16
N ARG A 136 -3.05 -13.32 -6.46
CA ARG A 136 -3.80 -12.20 -7.03
C ARG A 136 -3.59 -10.92 -6.21
N ILE A 137 -4.02 -9.79 -6.73
CA ILE A 137 -4.19 -8.56 -5.94
C ILE A 137 -5.44 -8.74 -5.07
N PRO A 138 -5.46 -8.27 -3.79
CA PRO A 138 -6.67 -8.33 -2.96
C PRO A 138 -7.79 -7.46 -3.55
N THR A 139 -9.03 -7.87 -3.36
CA THR A 139 -10.18 -6.99 -3.56
C THR A 139 -10.17 -5.87 -2.53
N GLU A 140 -10.88 -4.78 -2.79
CA GLU A 140 -10.99 -3.66 -1.85
C GLU A 140 -11.54 -4.10 -0.48
N VAL A 141 -12.54 -4.96 -0.47
CA VAL A 141 -13.15 -5.43 0.79
C VAL A 141 -12.27 -6.40 1.56
N GLU A 142 -11.49 -7.22 0.87
CA GLU A 142 -10.48 -8.08 1.50
C GLU A 142 -9.37 -7.26 2.15
N TRP A 143 -8.90 -6.24 1.42
CA TRP A 143 -7.89 -5.33 1.93
C TRP A 143 -8.39 -4.62 3.21
N GLU A 144 -9.60 -4.05 3.17
CA GLU A 144 -10.17 -3.34 4.32
C GLU A 144 -10.44 -4.28 5.50
N ARG A 145 -10.91 -5.51 5.24
CA ARG A 145 -11.07 -6.53 6.27
C ARG A 145 -9.73 -6.87 6.93
N ALA A 146 -8.68 -7.06 6.15
CA ALA A 146 -7.34 -7.35 6.68
C ALA A 146 -6.80 -6.20 7.55
N ALA A 147 -7.14 -4.96 7.20
CA ALA A 147 -6.75 -3.76 7.93
C ALA A 147 -7.53 -3.56 9.25
N ARG A 148 -8.85 -3.72 9.23
CA ARG A 148 -9.76 -3.28 10.31
C ARG A 148 -10.45 -4.42 11.06
N GLY A 149 -10.40 -5.63 10.54
CA GLY A 149 -11.18 -6.75 11.09
C GLY A 149 -12.69 -6.52 10.98
N ALA A 150 -13.42 -6.94 12.02
CA ALA A 150 -14.86 -6.72 12.13
C ALA A 150 -15.22 -5.46 12.93
N GLU A 151 -14.26 -4.84 13.62
CA GLU A 151 -14.51 -3.82 14.64
C GLU A 151 -14.64 -2.41 14.07
N ASN A 152 -14.45 -2.22 12.77
CA ASN A 152 -14.57 -0.92 12.11
C ASN A 152 -13.69 0.19 12.73
N THR A 153 -12.49 -0.15 13.17
CA THR A 153 -11.54 0.79 13.72
C THR A 153 -11.08 1.81 12.66
N VAL A 154 -10.67 3.00 13.07
CA VAL A 154 -10.19 4.05 12.15
C VAL A 154 -8.84 3.66 11.54
N TYR A 155 -7.96 3.09 12.36
CA TYR A 155 -6.63 2.60 11.99
C TYR A 155 -6.52 1.11 12.31
N PRO A 156 -5.56 0.38 11.75
CA PRO A 156 -5.38 -1.05 12.02
C PRO A 156 -5.23 -1.38 13.50
N TRP A 157 -4.66 -0.49 14.29
CA TRP A 157 -4.39 -0.63 15.73
C TRP A 157 -5.48 -0.05 16.64
N GLY A 158 -6.56 0.53 16.09
CA GLY A 158 -7.66 1.12 16.88
C GLY A 158 -8.16 2.44 16.34
N SER A 159 -8.80 3.24 17.20
CA SER A 159 -9.48 4.46 16.74
C SER A 159 -8.66 5.75 16.95
N SER A 160 -7.56 5.70 17.70
CA SER A 160 -6.69 6.87 17.94
C SER A 160 -5.49 6.87 16.99
N PHE A 161 -5.15 8.04 16.47
CA PHE A 161 -3.96 8.22 15.65
C PHE A 161 -2.68 8.25 16.50
N TYR A 162 -1.65 7.56 16.03
CA TYR A 162 -0.30 7.58 16.58
C TYR A 162 0.68 7.59 15.41
N ALA A 163 1.34 8.72 15.17
CA ALA A 163 2.26 8.91 14.04
C ALA A 163 3.41 7.87 14.03
N GLU A 164 3.84 7.42 15.22
CA GLU A 164 4.89 6.40 15.36
C GLU A 164 4.46 4.98 14.98
N ASN A 165 3.19 4.77 14.63
CA ASN A 165 2.66 3.46 14.22
C ASN A 165 2.65 3.24 12.71
N CYS A 166 2.93 4.26 11.89
CA CYS A 166 2.98 4.13 10.43
C CYS A 166 3.91 5.18 9.82
N ASN A 167 4.35 4.94 8.60
CA ASN A 167 5.08 5.94 7.81
C ASN A 167 4.08 6.88 7.13
N CYS A 168 3.89 8.06 7.67
CA CYS A 168 2.98 9.10 7.20
C CYS A 168 3.68 10.48 7.23
N TRP A 169 2.98 11.50 6.76
CA TRP A 169 3.53 12.86 6.72
C TRP A 169 4.00 13.36 8.11
N GLU A 170 3.24 13.09 9.17
CA GLU A 170 3.54 13.53 10.53
C GLU A 170 4.83 12.90 11.09
N LEU A 171 5.20 11.71 10.62
CA LEU A 171 6.47 11.08 11.01
C LEU A 171 7.68 11.78 10.37
N GLY A 172 7.51 12.39 9.19
CA GLY A 172 8.51 13.23 8.55
C GLY A 172 9.69 12.49 7.91
N VAL A 173 9.57 11.20 7.60
CA VAL A 173 10.63 10.41 6.92
C VAL A 173 10.85 10.93 5.50
N GLY A 174 9.80 11.32 4.78
CA GLY A 174 9.87 11.90 3.44
C GLY A 174 10.13 10.91 2.30
N TRP A 175 10.08 9.61 2.56
CA TRP A 175 10.18 8.51 1.61
C TRP A 175 9.59 7.22 2.20
N THR A 176 9.58 6.13 1.41
CA THR A 176 9.21 4.81 1.93
C THR A 176 10.17 4.34 3.03
N THR A 177 9.72 3.43 3.87
CA THR A 177 10.51 2.74 4.90
C THR A 177 10.51 1.23 4.65
N PRO A 178 11.48 0.48 5.22
CA PRO A 178 11.42 -0.97 5.25
C PRO A 178 10.09 -1.49 5.78
N VAL A 179 9.56 -2.58 5.18
CA VAL A 179 8.20 -3.09 5.43
C VAL A 179 7.96 -3.66 6.83
N ASN A 180 8.78 -3.65 7.76
CA ASN A 180 8.59 -4.18 9.11
C ASN A 180 8.90 -3.17 10.23
N CYS A 181 9.07 -1.90 9.87
CA CYS A 181 9.49 -0.88 10.82
C CYS A 181 8.44 -0.58 11.89
N PHE A 182 7.16 -0.76 11.61
CA PHE A 182 6.06 -0.30 12.48
C PHE A 182 5.27 -1.46 13.06
N SER A 183 5.88 -2.26 13.95
CA SER A 183 5.21 -3.41 14.57
C SER A 183 3.95 -3.04 15.37
N LYS A 184 3.90 -1.84 15.95
CA LYS A 184 2.71 -1.32 16.64
C LYS A 184 1.58 -0.90 15.68
N GLY A 185 1.90 -0.74 14.39
CA GLY A 185 0.94 -0.46 13.30
C GLY A 185 0.22 -1.69 12.80
N SER A 186 0.45 -2.84 13.40
CA SER A 186 -0.17 -4.12 13.02
C SER A 186 -1.69 -4.09 13.12
N SER A 187 -2.36 -4.71 12.16
CA SER A 187 -3.79 -4.99 12.27
C SER A 187 -4.04 -6.09 13.30
N LEU A 188 -5.33 -6.29 13.67
CA LEU A 188 -5.76 -7.36 14.56
C LEU A 188 -5.26 -8.74 14.12
N PHE A 189 -5.10 -8.96 12.82
CA PHE A 189 -4.63 -10.22 12.25
C PHE A 189 -3.10 -10.33 12.16
N GLY A 190 -2.36 -9.26 12.47
CA GLY A 190 -0.90 -9.25 12.37
C GLY A 190 -0.37 -8.79 11.01
N VAL A 191 -1.22 -8.23 10.14
CA VAL A 191 -0.81 -7.62 8.87
C VAL A 191 -0.21 -6.25 9.14
N LEU A 192 0.93 -5.95 8.54
CA LEU A 192 1.68 -4.70 8.72
C LEU A 192 1.59 -3.78 7.49
N ASP A 193 1.92 -2.52 7.70
CA ASP A 193 1.88 -1.47 6.67
C ASP A 193 0.53 -1.35 5.95
N MET A 194 -0.57 -1.66 6.66
CA MET A 194 -1.92 -1.50 6.10
C MET A 194 -2.31 -0.04 5.94
N VAL A 195 -1.61 0.89 6.61
CA VAL A 195 -1.79 2.33 6.44
C VAL A 195 -0.45 3.04 6.46
N GLY A 196 -0.31 4.09 5.64
CA GLY A 196 0.95 4.78 5.41
C GLY A 196 1.89 3.97 4.52
N ASN A 197 3.13 4.39 4.42
CA ASN A 197 4.19 3.87 3.57
C ASN A 197 3.85 4.03 2.08
N VAL A 198 2.98 3.19 1.50
CA VAL A 198 2.53 3.32 0.12
C VAL A 198 1.03 3.06 -0.02
N TRP A 199 0.38 3.75 -0.95
CA TRP A 199 -0.91 3.36 -1.47
C TRP A 199 -0.81 1.98 -2.12
N GLU A 200 -1.82 1.15 -1.93
CA GLU A 200 -1.81 -0.21 -2.45
C GLU A 200 -2.93 -0.44 -3.45
N TRP A 201 -2.57 -0.99 -4.62
CA TRP A 201 -3.52 -1.42 -5.62
C TRP A 201 -4.43 -2.52 -5.10
N CYS A 202 -5.74 -2.35 -5.32
CA CYS A 202 -6.75 -3.41 -5.21
C CYS A 202 -7.23 -3.84 -6.59
N SER A 203 -7.79 -5.06 -6.68
CA SER A 203 -8.35 -5.56 -7.94
C SER A 203 -9.61 -4.82 -8.37
N SER A 204 -10.35 -4.27 -7.41
CA SER A 204 -11.66 -3.65 -7.60
C SER A 204 -11.61 -2.39 -8.45
N LEU A 205 -12.59 -2.25 -9.37
CA LEU A 205 -12.89 -0.98 -10.03
C LEU A 205 -13.42 0.05 -9.03
N HIS A 206 -13.16 1.32 -9.32
CA HIS A 206 -13.71 2.43 -8.55
C HIS A 206 -15.19 2.63 -8.86
N PHE A 207 -16.04 1.99 -8.05
CA PHE A 207 -17.49 2.20 -8.04
C PHE A 207 -17.90 2.84 -6.72
N ASP A 208 -19.02 3.53 -6.72
CA ASP A 208 -19.62 4.09 -5.50
C ASP A 208 -20.03 2.98 -4.52
N TYR A 209 -20.12 3.33 -3.26
CA TYR A 209 -20.69 2.46 -2.24
C TYR A 209 -22.24 2.49 -2.29
N PRO A 210 -22.94 1.47 -1.81
CA PRO A 210 -22.41 0.28 -1.13
C PRO A 210 -21.67 -0.70 -2.08
N TYR A 211 -20.70 -1.41 -1.55
CA TYR A 211 -20.03 -2.48 -2.27
C TYR A 211 -21.00 -3.63 -2.57
N GLN A 212 -21.06 -4.06 -3.82
CA GLN A 212 -21.85 -5.21 -4.26
C GLN A 212 -20.92 -6.17 -5.04
N ILE A 213 -20.90 -7.42 -4.62
CA ILE A 213 -19.94 -8.42 -5.14
C ILE A 213 -20.18 -8.77 -6.63
N ASP A 214 -21.40 -8.58 -7.11
CA ASP A 214 -21.86 -8.94 -8.45
C ASP A 214 -22.15 -7.76 -9.38
N ASP A 215 -21.73 -6.54 -9.01
CA ASP A 215 -21.93 -5.32 -9.82
C ASP A 215 -20.86 -5.13 -10.92
N GLY A 216 -19.93 -6.06 -11.03
CA GLY A 216 -18.89 -6.04 -12.05
C GLY A 216 -17.59 -5.35 -11.62
N ARG A 217 -17.52 -4.77 -10.39
CA ARG A 217 -16.30 -4.11 -9.91
C ARG A 217 -15.07 -5.03 -9.82
N GLU A 218 -15.28 -6.33 -9.67
CA GLU A 218 -14.20 -7.32 -9.57
C GLU A 218 -13.82 -7.95 -10.92
N VAL A 219 -14.34 -7.42 -12.03
CA VAL A 219 -13.98 -7.89 -13.37
C VAL A 219 -12.61 -7.35 -13.76
N LEU A 220 -11.57 -8.22 -13.73
CA LEU A 220 -10.18 -7.81 -13.97
C LEU A 220 -9.94 -7.22 -15.37
N ARG A 221 -10.69 -7.66 -16.37
CA ARG A 221 -10.54 -7.21 -17.77
C ARG A 221 -11.39 -5.99 -18.12
N ALA A 222 -12.20 -5.50 -17.18
CA ALA A 222 -13.01 -4.32 -17.41
C ALA A 222 -12.14 -3.06 -17.35
N ASP A 223 -12.40 -2.14 -18.29
CA ASP A 223 -11.77 -0.84 -18.31
C ASP A 223 -12.26 0.03 -17.14
N GLY A 224 -11.41 0.86 -16.63
CA GLY A 224 -11.74 1.82 -15.57
C GLY A 224 -10.62 2.04 -14.57
N TRP A 225 -10.85 2.97 -13.67
CA TRP A 225 -9.93 3.27 -12.59
C TRP A 225 -10.02 2.18 -11.52
N ARG A 226 -8.88 1.85 -10.95
CA ARG A 226 -8.76 0.84 -9.90
C ARG A 226 -8.62 1.49 -8.53
N ILE A 227 -9.14 0.82 -7.51
CA ILE A 227 -9.04 1.29 -6.13
C ILE A 227 -7.60 1.22 -5.62
N LEU A 228 -7.25 2.24 -4.85
CA LEU A 228 -6.06 2.35 -4.03
C LEU A 228 -6.46 2.51 -2.56
N ARG A 229 -5.74 1.84 -1.67
CA ARG A 229 -6.02 1.82 -0.23
C ARG A 229 -4.78 2.13 0.59
N GLY A 230 -4.96 2.58 1.84
CA GLY A 230 -3.97 2.66 2.88
C GLY A 230 -3.33 4.03 3.10
N GLY A 231 -3.32 4.93 2.13
CA GLY A 231 -2.49 6.13 2.23
C GLY A 231 -1.01 5.83 2.06
N SER A 232 -0.17 6.85 2.12
CA SER A 232 1.27 6.74 1.89
C SER A 232 2.06 7.63 2.86
N TRP A 233 3.38 7.59 2.73
CA TRP A 233 4.29 8.47 3.47
C TRP A 233 4.06 9.97 3.21
N MET A 234 3.30 10.33 2.16
CA MET A 234 2.93 11.71 1.81
C MET A 234 1.62 12.16 2.43
N ASP A 235 0.83 11.24 2.98
CA ASP A 235 -0.50 11.53 3.47
C ASP A 235 -0.51 11.85 4.96
N HIS A 236 -1.35 12.82 5.34
CA HIS A 236 -1.61 13.18 6.73
C HIS A 236 -2.51 12.16 7.43
N GLU A 237 -2.63 12.30 8.75
CA GLU A 237 -3.49 11.51 9.64
C GLU A 237 -4.83 11.10 9.02
N TRP A 238 -5.55 12.04 8.43
CA TRP A 238 -6.85 11.76 7.80
C TRP A 238 -6.75 10.96 6.50
N GLY A 239 -5.61 11.02 5.81
CA GLY A 239 -5.33 10.28 4.57
C GLY A 239 -4.93 8.82 4.80
N VAL A 240 -4.35 8.52 5.98
CA VAL A 240 -3.93 7.17 6.38
C VAL A 240 -4.98 6.42 7.20
N ARG A 241 -6.26 6.82 7.14
CA ARG A 241 -7.36 6.04 7.74
C ARG A 241 -7.61 4.78 6.90
N ALA A 242 -7.82 3.66 7.56
CA ALA A 242 -7.97 2.37 6.89
C ALA A 242 -9.20 2.29 5.95
N ALA A 243 -10.23 3.10 6.19
CA ALA A 243 -11.39 3.22 5.30
C ALA A 243 -11.15 4.16 4.10
N ARG A 244 -10.04 4.93 4.10
CA ARG A 244 -9.75 5.89 3.03
C ARG A 244 -9.61 5.19 1.68
N ARG A 245 -10.31 5.72 0.68
CA ARG A 245 -10.28 5.25 -0.71
C ARG A 245 -9.64 6.31 -1.60
N LEU A 246 -8.85 5.85 -2.55
CA LEU A 246 -8.40 6.61 -3.70
C LEU A 246 -8.59 5.76 -4.94
N SER A 247 -8.52 6.33 -6.11
CA SER A 247 -8.52 5.57 -7.35
C SER A 247 -7.42 6.07 -8.28
N GLY A 248 -6.86 5.15 -9.06
CA GLY A 248 -5.77 5.43 -9.98
C GLY A 248 -6.02 4.87 -11.39
N ASN A 249 -5.37 5.48 -12.36
CA ASN A 249 -5.31 4.92 -13.72
C ASN A 249 -4.47 3.64 -13.69
N PRO A 250 -5.02 2.47 -14.11
CA PRO A 250 -4.33 1.19 -14.05
C PRO A 250 -3.05 1.11 -14.92
N MET A 251 -2.87 2.04 -15.84
CA MET A 251 -1.72 2.09 -16.76
C MET A 251 -0.49 2.80 -16.17
N THR A 252 -0.62 3.48 -15.03
CA THR A 252 0.45 4.34 -14.49
C THR A 252 0.74 4.00 -13.05
N GLY A 253 2.03 3.91 -12.70
CA GLY A 253 2.50 3.88 -11.33
C GLY A 253 2.76 5.28 -10.77
N SER A 254 3.08 5.34 -9.49
CA SER A 254 3.48 6.56 -8.78
C SER A 254 4.52 6.21 -7.70
N HIS A 255 5.39 7.17 -7.35
CA HIS A 255 6.45 7.01 -6.35
C HIS A 255 5.94 6.75 -4.90
N ASN A 256 4.66 6.73 -4.71
CA ASN A 256 4.01 6.41 -3.44
C ASN A 256 2.94 5.32 -3.59
N THR A 257 2.96 4.56 -4.70
CA THR A 257 1.98 3.51 -4.99
C THR A 257 2.67 2.19 -5.27
N GLY A 258 2.32 1.19 -4.49
CA GLY A 258 2.76 -0.20 -4.60
C GLY A 258 1.59 -1.17 -4.53
N PHE A 259 1.81 -2.37 -4.04
CA PHE A 259 0.76 -3.39 -3.90
C PHE A 259 1.17 -4.50 -2.94
N ARG A 260 0.20 -5.28 -2.49
CA ARG A 260 0.42 -6.57 -1.82
C ARG A 260 -0.31 -7.69 -2.53
N VAL A 261 0.04 -8.93 -2.18
CA VAL A 261 -0.52 -10.13 -2.79
C VAL A 261 -1.53 -10.77 -1.85
N ALA A 262 -2.58 -11.36 -2.41
CA ALA A 262 -3.52 -12.24 -1.72
C ALA A 262 -3.61 -13.59 -2.44
N ARG A 263 -4.15 -14.61 -1.77
CA ARG A 263 -4.43 -15.93 -2.36
C ARG A 263 -5.60 -16.61 -1.65
N GLU A 264 -6.20 -17.58 -2.29
CA GLU A 264 -7.21 -18.38 -1.67
C GLU A 264 -6.58 -19.42 -0.71
N ILE A 265 -7.29 -19.77 0.35
CA ILE A 265 -6.89 -20.86 1.25
C ILE A 265 -7.11 -22.17 0.52
N SER A 266 -6.07 -23.00 0.45
CA SER A 266 -6.07 -24.30 -0.21
C SER A 266 -6.88 -25.33 0.56
#